data_25d111d540572f8278533d9d0350ae3e
#
_entry.id   25d111d540572f8278533d9d0350ae3e
#
_cell.length_a   1.000
_cell.length_b   1.000
_cell.length_c   1.000
_cell.angle_alpha   90.00
_cell.angle_beta   90.00
_cell.angle_gamma   90.00
#
_symmetry.space_group_name_H-M   'P 1'
#
loop_
_entity.id
_entity.type
_entity.pdbx_description
1 polymer ?
#
loop_
_entity_poly.entity_id
_entity_poly.type
_entity_poly.pdbx_seq_one_letter_code
_entity_poly.pdbx_strand_id
1 'polypeptide(L)'
;RETGLVASSVCNVHHWAKPLSHPDAAVRQEGIDAMIVAMEDEKAYGTDAVLLVPGIVNEEVSYDDCWNRSTECIKELIPTAEKLGVKICIENVWNNFLLSPVEACNYVDQFESPYVKFYFDCGNILVYGWPEQWIDILDNRIGRIHIKEFSRKEADSKGRGAGFGVSLTEGDVN
;
A
#
# COMPACT_ATOMS: atom_id res chain seq x y z
N ARG A 1 2.87 22.23 -13.57
CA ARG A 1 3.07 22.19 -15.05
C ARG A 1 4.37 22.89 -15.48
N GLU A 2 4.86 23.84 -14.70
CA GLU A 2 6.11 24.56 -15.01
C GLU A 2 7.38 23.70 -14.89
N THR A 3 7.32 22.61 -14.10
CA THR A 3 8.45 21.70 -13.86
C THR A 3 8.56 20.56 -14.88
N GLY A 4 7.53 20.30 -15.68
CA GLY A 4 7.44 19.15 -16.57
C GLY A 4 7.19 17.81 -15.85
N LEU A 5 7.01 17.79 -14.53
CA LEU A 5 6.70 16.58 -13.76
C LEU A 5 5.26 16.12 -14.02
N VAL A 6 5.09 14.80 -14.07
CA VAL A 6 3.78 14.14 -14.22
C VAL A 6 3.49 13.41 -12.91
N ALA A 7 2.27 13.60 -12.37
CA ALA A 7 1.82 12.84 -11.22
C ALA A 7 1.68 11.36 -11.61
N SER A 8 2.19 10.45 -10.79
CA SER A 8 2.08 8.99 -11.05
C SER A 8 0.97 8.33 -10.23
N SER A 9 0.66 8.87 -9.05
CA SER A 9 -0.39 8.38 -8.17
C SER A 9 -0.69 9.40 -7.07
N VAL A 10 -1.83 9.25 -6.40
CA VAL A 10 -2.19 9.99 -5.18
C VAL A 10 -1.97 9.10 -3.96
N CYS A 11 -1.40 9.67 -2.89
CA CYS A 11 -1.27 9.02 -1.60
C CYS A 11 -2.27 9.63 -0.61
N ASN A 12 -3.21 8.82 -0.13
CA ASN A 12 -4.14 9.22 0.91
C ASN A 12 -3.55 8.95 2.29
N VAL A 13 -3.20 10.01 3.03
CA VAL A 13 -2.62 9.88 4.39
C VAL A 13 -3.65 9.50 5.46
N HIS A 14 -4.95 9.57 5.18
CA HIS A 14 -6.00 9.25 6.15
C HIS A 14 -6.02 7.78 6.57
N HIS A 15 -5.45 6.88 5.80
CA HIS A 15 -5.38 5.44 6.11
C HIS A 15 -4.67 5.13 7.45
N TRP A 16 -3.84 6.05 7.99
CA TRP A 16 -3.24 5.89 9.31
C TRP A 16 -4.19 6.29 10.45
N ALA A 17 -4.96 7.35 10.27
CA ALA A 17 -5.91 7.83 11.27
C ALA A 17 -7.27 7.14 11.16
N LYS A 18 -7.65 6.66 9.98
CA LYS A 18 -8.91 6.02 9.62
C LYS A 18 -8.68 4.70 8.87
N PRO A 19 -8.00 3.72 9.51
CA PRO A 19 -7.67 2.47 8.85
C PRO A 19 -8.94 1.66 8.55
N LEU A 20 -8.96 0.98 7.40
CA LEU A 20 -10.07 0.11 7.02
C LEU A 20 -10.20 -1.15 7.90
N SER A 21 -9.23 -1.39 8.79
CA SER A 21 -9.27 -2.45 9.80
C SER A 21 -9.83 -2.01 11.16
N HIS A 22 -10.21 -0.74 11.33
CA HIS A 22 -10.65 -0.20 12.62
C HIS A 22 -11.87 -0.97 13.18
N PRO A 23 -11.94 -1.25 14.50
CA PRO A 23 -13.10 -1.92 15.11
C PRO A 23 -14.42 -1.16 14.92
N ASP A 24 -14.39 0.17 15.06
CA ASP A 24 -15.56 1.04 14.85
C ASP A 24 -15.86 1.19 13.35
N ALA A 25 -17.07 0.80 12.96
CA ALA A 25 -17.55 0.90 11.58
C ALA A 25 -17.63 2.36 11.07
N ALA A 26 -17.92 3.32 11.96
CA ALA A 26 -17.96 4.73 11.56
C ALA A 26 -16.57 5.24 11.13
N VAL A 27 -15.51 4.80 11.82
CA VAL A 27 -14.13 5.14 11.47
C VAL A 27 -13.72 4.49 10.13
N ARG A 28 -14.16 3.23 9.90
CA ARG A 28 -13.93 2.58 8.59
C ARG A 28 -14.64 3.31 7.46
N GLN A 29 -15.90 3.78 7.70
CA GLN A 29 -16.63 4.56 6.71
C GLN A 29 -15.92 5.86 6.36
N GLU A 30 -15.38 6.60 7.35
CA GLU A 30 -14.55 7.78 7.08
C GLU A 30 -13.32 7.44 6.24
N GLY A 31 -12.72 6.26 6.43
CA GLY A 31 -11.62 5.75 5.61
C GLY A 31 -12.04 5.46 4.16
N ILE A 32 -13.21 4.85 3.97
CA ILE A 32 -13.82 4.61 2.64
C ILE A 32 -14.08 5.95 1.94
N ASP A 33 -14.73 6.90 2.62
CA ASP A 33 -15.06 8.22 2.07
C ASP A 33 -13.78 8.97 1.64
N ALA A 34 -12.73 8.92 2.45
CA ALA A 34 -11.44 9.52 2.13
C ALA A 34 -10.78 8.85 0.89
N MET A 35 -10.94 7.54 0.71
CA MET A 35 -10.45 6.84 -0.48
C MET A 35 -11.25 7.22 -1.73
N ILE A 36 -12.56 7.41 -1.63
CA ILE A 36 -13.39 7.88 -2.75
C ILE A 36 -12.91 9.26 -3.20
N VAL A 37 -12.70 10.19 -2.28
CA VAL A 37 -12.15 11.53 -2.59
C VAL A 37 -10.79 11.41 -3.26
N ALA A 38 -9.89 10.57 -2.74
CA ALA A 38 -8.57 10.36 -3.35
C ALA A 38 -8.65 9.81 -4.78
N MET A 39 -9.60 8.90 -5.08
CA MET A 39 -9.82 8.41 -6.44
C MET A 39 -10.41 9.48 -7.38
N GLU A 40 -11.23 10.40 -6.86
CA GLU A 40 -11.73 11.54 -7.63
C GLU A 40 -10.60 12.54 -7.94
N ASP A 41 -9.73 12.79 -6.98
CA ASP A 41 -8.54 13.65 -7.14
C ASP A 41 -7.58 13.09 -8.20
N GLU A 42 -7.43 11.76 -8.30
CA GLU A 42 -6.65 11.09 -9.34
C GLU A 42 -7.04 11.56 -10.74
N LYS A 43 -8.33 11.66 -11.01
CA LYS A 43 -8.83 12.14 -12.30
C LYS A 43 -8.44 13.60 -12.56
N ALA A 44 -8.45 14.43 -11.52
CA ALA A 44 -8.06 15.84 -11.63
C ALA A 44 -6.55 16.00 -11.91
N TYR A 45 -5.72 15.13 -11.35
CA TYR A 45 -4.27 15.11 -11.60
C TYR A 45 -3.87 14.38 -12.87
N GLY A 46 -4.77 13.63 -13.51
CA GLY A 46 -4.52 12.90 -14.75
C GLY A 46 -3.70 11.63 -14.57
N THR A 47 -3.82 11.00 -13.41
CA THR A 47 -3.20 9.71 -13.09
C THR A 47 -4.28 8.62 -12.90
N ASP A 48 -3.91 7.36 -12.62
CA ASP A 48 -4.84 6.23 -12.59
C ASP A 48 -4.59 5.26 -11.44
N ALA A 49 -3.92 5.70 -10.37
CA ALA A 49 -3.63 4.84 -9.23
C ALA A 49 -3.59 5.59 -7.91
N VAL A 50 -4.31 5.10 -6.91
CA VAL A 50 -4.28 5.58 -5.53
C VAL A 50 -3.58 4.57 -4.63
N LEU A 51 -2.70 5.07 -3.75
CA LEU A 51 -2.04 4.26 -2.74
C LEU A 51 -2.98 4.02 -1.55
N LEU A 52 -3.10 2.78 -1.12
CA LEU A 52 -3.85 2.36 0.05
C LEU A 52 -3.00 1.51 0.98
N VAL A 53 -2.88 1.90 2.26
CA VAL A 53 -2.52 1.00 3.34
C VAL A 53 -3.82 0.36 3.86
N PRO A 54 -4.04 -0.95 3.65
CA PRO A 54 -5.37 -1.55 3.81
C PRO A 54 -5.84 -1.65 5.27
N GLY A 55 -4.90 -1.71 6.20
CA GLY A 55 -5.22 -1.83 7.62
C GLY A 55 -3.97 -1.92 8.49
N ILE A 56 -4.16 -1.98 9.79
CA ILE A 56 -3.08 -2.06 10.79
C ILE A 56 -3.43 -3.19 11.75
N VAL A 57 -2.47 -4.10 11.96
CA VAL A 57 -2.53 -5.15 12.98
C VAL A 57 -1.81 -4.66 14.25
N ASN A 58 -2.49 -4.74 15.37
CA ASN A 58 -1.98 -4.32 16.69
C ASN A 58 -2.66 -5.14 17.81
N GLU A 59 -2.50 -4.73 19.06
CA GLU A 59 -3.08 -5.43 20.23
C GLU A 59 -4.63 -5.45 20.22
N GLU A 60 -5.27 -4.48 19.56
CA GLU A 60 -6.74 -4.33 19.51
C GLU A 60 -7.34 -4.89 18.21
N VAL A 61 -6.53 -5.07 17.18
CA VAL A 61 -6.95 -5.54 15.87
C VAL A 61 -6.15 -6.77 15.49
N SER A 62 -6.78 -7.93 15.57
CA SER A 62 -6.18 -9.21 15.17
C SER A 62 -5.88 -9.25 13.67
N TYR A 63 -5.04 -10.20 13.25
CA TYR A 63 -4.72 -10.39 11.84
C TYR A 63 -5.97 -10.72 11.01
N ASP A 64 -6.82 -11.63 11.53
CA ASP A 64 -8.07 -12.03 10.88
C ASP A 64 -9.06 -10.85 10.79
N ASP A 65 -9.19 -10.06 11.86
CA ASP A 65 -10.02 -8.86 11.84
C ASP A 65 -9.53 -7.83 10.82
N CYS A 66 -8.21 -7.62 10.76
CA CYS A 66 -7.61 -6.72 9.78
C CYS A 66 -7.92 -7.19 8.35
N TRP A 67 -7.71 -8.50 8.09
CA TRP A 67 -8.01 -9.10 6.79
C TRP A 67 -9.47 -8.94 6.40
N ASN A 68 -10.39 -9.37 7.27
CA ASN A 68 -11.81 -9.41 6.95
C ASN A 68 -12.39 -8.00 6.79
N ARG A 69 -12.12 -7.09 7.74
CA ARG A 69 -12.66 -5.72 7.71
C ARG A 69 -12.13 -4.92 6.52
N SER A 70 -10.83 -4.98 6.26
CA SER A 70 -10.24 -4.26 5.13
C SER A 70 -10.70 -4.84 3.78
N THR A 71 -10.91 -6.17 3.69
CA THR A 71 -11.46 -6.81 2.50
C THR A 71 -12.88 -6.32 2.21
N GLU A 72 -13.76 -6.25 3.22
CA GLU A 72 -15.12 -5.71 3.07
C GLU A 72 -15.09 -4.27 2.57
N CYS A 73 -14.30 -3.41 3.21
CA CYS A 73 -14.18 -2.00 2.81
C CYS A 73 -13.63 -1.84 1.39
N ILE A 74 -12.62 -2.62 0.99
CA ILE A 74 -12.07 -2.55 -0.38
C ILE A 74 -13.12 -3.01 -1.40
N LYS A 75 -13.93 -4.03 -1.10
CA LYS A 75 -15.04 -4.45 -1.98
C LYS A 75 -16.03 -3.32 -2.22
N GLU A 76 -16.30 -2.49 -1.24
CA GLU A 76 -17.17 -1.31 -1.37
C GLU A 76 -16.53 -0.21 -2.28
N LEU A 77 -15.20 -0.12 -2.32
CA LEU A 77 -14.47 0.84 -3.14
C LEU A 77 -14.38 0.45 -4.61
N ILE A 78 -14.40 -0.86 -4.94
CA ILE A 78 -14.20 -1.37 -6.29
C ILE A 78 -15.15 -0.76 -7.33
N PRO A 79 -16.48 -0.65 -7.11
CA PRO A 79 -17.37 -0.03 -8.10
C PRO A 79 -17.00 1.42 -8.45
N THR A 80 -16.50 2.17 -7.48
CA THR A 80 -16.01 3.55 -7.70
C THR A 80 -14.70 3.54 -8.48
N ALA A 81 -13.77 2.64 -8.15
CA ALA A 81 -12.52 2.45 -8.86
C ALA A 81 -12.76 2.11 -10.35
N GLU A 82 -13.67 1.19 -10.62
CA GLU A 82 -14.06 0.79 -11.99
C GLU A 82 -14.70 1.95 -12.76
N LYS A 83 -15.64 2.65 -12.14
CA LYS A 83 -16.32 3.81 -12.77
C LYS A 83 -15.34 4.92 -13.13
N LEU A 84 -14.35 5.17 -12.28
CA LEU A 84 -13.35 6.22 -12.50
C LEU A 84 -12.17 5.75 -13.34
N GLY A 85 -11.97 4.43 -13.52
CA GLY A 85 -10.79 3.85 -14.17
C GLY A 85 -9.52 4.06 -13.34
N VAL A 86 -9.62 4.04 -12.00
CA VAL A 86 -8.52 4.27 -11.06
C VAL A 86 -8.22 2.97 -10.32
N LYS A 87 -6.94 2.61 -10.23
CA LYS A 87 -6.49 1.41 -9.50
C LYS A 87 -6.31 1.72 -8.01
N ILE A 88 -6.83 0.87 -7.15
CA ILE A 88 -6.54 0.83 -5.72
C ILE A 88 -5.27 -0.02 -5.57
N CYS A 89 -4.14 0.63 -5.25
CA CYS A 89 -2.86 -0.04 -5.13
C CYS A 89 -2.49 -0.20 -3.66
N ILE A 90 -2.48 -1.46 -3.18
CA ILE A 90 -2.23 -1.84 -1.79
C ILE A 90 -0.74 -1.87 -1.53
N GLU A 91 -0.27 -1.08 -0.55
CA GLU A 91 1.15 -0.96 -0.24
C GLU A 91 1.59 -1.88 0.91
N ASN A 92 2.76 -2.48 0.76
CA ASN A 92 3.50 -3.12 1.83
C ASN A 92 4.23 -2.08 2.69
N VAL A 93 3.76 -1.91 3.91
CA VAL A 93 4.32 -0.96 4.89
C VAL A 93 4.58 -1.65 6.24
N TRP A 94 4.83 -0.88 7.30
CA TRP A 94 5.12 -1.40 8.64
C TRP A 94 3.86 -1.48 9.52
N ASN A 95 2.80 -1.97 8.95
CA ASN A 95 1.49 -2.11 9.58
C ASN A 95 1.23 -3.51 10.16
N ASN A 96 2.25 -4.38 10.20
CA ASN A 96 2.19 -5.79 10.65
C ASN A 96 1.18 -6.63 9.86
N PHE A 97 0.91 -6.27 8.62
CA PHE A 97 -0.05 -6.93 7.73
C PHE A 97 0.57 -7.16 6.35
N LEU A 98 0.20 -8.25 5.68
CA LEU A 98 0.76 -8.70 4.40
C LEU A 98 2.29 -8.88 4.45
N LEU A 99 2.72 -9.82 5.28
CA LEU A 99 4.14 -10.02 5.61
C LEU A 99 4.89 -10.95 4.64
N SER A 100 4.21 -11.53 3.66
CA SER A 100 4.83 -12.37 2.63
C SER A 100 4.26 -12.07 1.24
N PRO A 101 5.03 -12.31 0.17
CA PRO A 101 4.55 -12.09 -1.20
C PRO A 101 3.42 -13.03 -1.59
N VAL A 102 3.41 -14.25 -1.05
CA VAL A 102 2.32 -15.23 -1.29
C VAL A 102 1.01 -14.74 -0.69
N GLU A 103 1.07 -14.19 0.51
CA GLU A 103 -0.08 -13.60 1.18
C GLU A 103 -0.57 -12.34 0.45
N ALA A 104 0.36 -11.49 0.02
CA ALA A 104 0.05 -10.30 -0.78
C ALA A 104 -0.66 -10.65 -2.10
N CYS A 105 -0.22 -11.70 -2.80
CA CYS A 105 -0.90 -12.23 -3.98
C CYS A 105 -2.32 -12.68 -3.64
N ASN A 106 -2.50 -13.52 -2.62
CA ASN A 106 -3.81 -14.01 -2.21
C ASN A 106 -4.76 -12.87 -1.84
N TYR A 107 -4.21 -11.83 -1.17
CA TYR A 107 -4.99 -10.67 -0.76
C TYR A 107 -5.46 -9.83 -1.95
N VAL A 108 -4.64 -9.66 -2.97
CA VAL A 108 -5.03 -8.95 -4.20
C VAL A 108 -5.98 -9.80 -5.06
N ASP A 109 -5.66 -11.07 -5.24
CA ASP A 109 -6.41 -11.96 -6.14
C ASP A 109 -7.84 -12.23 -5.68
N GLN A 110 -8.10 -12.23 -4.36
CA GLN A 110 -9.44 -12.45 -3.82
C GLN A 110 -10.50 -11.45 -4.30
N PHE A 111 -10.09 -10.29 -4.77
CA PHE A 111 -11.00 -9.26 -5.26
C PHE A 111 -11.49 -9.50 -6.68
N GLU A 112 -10.81 -10.35 -7.45
CA GLU A 112 -11.15 -10.68 -8.85
C GLU A 112 -11.39 -9.43 -9.72
N SER A 113 -10.70 -8.31 -9.40
CA SER A 113 -10.85 -7.03 -10.07
C SER A 113 -9.51 -6.54 -10.63
N PRO A 114 -9.45 -6.09 -11.89
CA PRO A 114 -8.24 -5.50 -12.46
C PRO A 114 -7.87 -4.15 -11.84
N TYR A 115 -8.79 -3.58 -11.06
CA TYR A 115 -8.61 -2.31 -10.37
C TYR A 115 -8.03 -2.44 -8.95
N VAL A 116 -7.82 -3.65 -8.43
CA VAL A 116 -7.07 -3.88 -7.21
C VAL A 116 -5.69 -4.42 -7.58
N LYS A 117 -4.66 -3.70 -7.18
CA LYS A 117 -3.25 -3.98 -7.51
C LYS A 117 -2.37 -3.82 -6.29
N PHE A 118 -1.09 -4.12 -6.44
CA PHE A 118 -0.09 -3.94 -5.41
C PHE A 118 0.73 -2.67 -5.69
N TYR A 119 0.98 -1.86 -4.67
CA TYR A 119 1.93 -0.76 -4.67
C TYR A 119 3.21 -1.27 -4.02
N PHE A 120 4.16 -1.69 -4.83
CA PHE A 120 5.36 -2.34 -4.34
C PHE A 120 6.39 -1.34 -3.82
N ASP A 121 6.68 -1.37 -2.50
CA ASP A 121 7.74 -0.59 -1.88
C ASP A 121 8.98 -1.47 -1.65
N CYS A 122 10.02 -1.28 -2.46
CA CYS A 122 11.22 -2.10 -2.42
C CYS A 122 12.02 -1.94 -1.12
N GLY A 123 12.07 -0.75 -0.54
CA GLY A 123 12.79 -0.50 0.71
C GLY A 123 12.08 -1.10 1.93
N ASN A 124 10.75 -1.05 1.96
CA ASN A 124 9.99 -1.65 3.06
C ASN A 124 10.19 -3.17 3.13
N ILE A 125 10.34 -3.85 1.98
CA ILE A 125 10.58 -5.30 1.94
C ILE A 125 11.92 -5.69 2.56
N LEU A 126 12.96 -4.88 2.41
CA LEU A 126 14.30 -5.19 2.94
C LEU A 126 14.34 -5.36 4.46
N VAL A 127 13.33 -4.86 5.17
CA VAL A 127 13.18 -5.06 6.61
C VAL A 127 13.03 -6.56 6.96
N TYR A 128 12.40 -7.36 6.09
CA TYR A 128 12.06 -8.77 6.41
C TYR A 128 12.12 -9.71 5.20
N GLY A 129 12.55 -9.25 4.03
CA GLY A 129 12.57 -10.08 2.82
C GLY A 129 13.57 -9.60 1.77
N TRP A 130 13.41 -10.08 0.56
CA TRP A 130 14.20 -9.76 -0.61
C TRP A 130 13.28 -9.21 -1.70
N PRO A 131 13.45 -7.95 -2.13
CA PRO A 131 12.59 -7.29 -3.12
C PRO A 131 12.43 -8.07 -4.41
N GLU A 132 13.50 -8.67 -4.93
CA GLU A 132 13.49 -9.43 -6.18
C GLU A 132 12.58 -10.65 -6.12
N GLN A 133 12.51 -11.34 -4.98
CA GLN A 133 11.59 -12.48 -4.79
C GLN A 133 10.13 -12.03 -4.74
N TRP A 134 9.87 -10.84 -4.19
CA TRP A 134 8.54 -10.26 -4.18
C TRP A 134 8.10 -9.85 -5.58
N ILE A 135 9.00 -9.25 -6.38
CA ILE A 135 8.73 -8.87 -7.77
C ILE A 135 8.35 -10.10 -8.58
N ASP A 136 9.15 -11.18 -8.48
CA ASP A 136 8.89 -12.43 -9.22
C ASP A 136 7.55 -13.06 -8.86
N ILE A 137 7.15 -13.01 -7.58
CA ILE A 137 5.90 -13.63 -7.12
C ILE A 137 4.69 -12.73 -7.40
N LEU A 138 4.81 -11.41 -7.20
CA LEU A 138 3.73 -10.46 -7.45
C LEU A 138 3.43 -10.31 -8.96
N ASP A 139 4.47 -10.33 -9.80
CA ASP A 139 4.36 -10.27 -11.26
C ASP A 139 3.40 -9.14 -11.72
N ASN A 140 2.41 -9.46 -12.51
CA ASN A 140 1.43 -8.54 -13.10
C ASN A 140 0.47 -7.88 -12.09
N ARG A 141 0.53 -8.27 -10.81
CA ARG A 141 -0.22 -7.64 -9.72
C ARG A 141 0.37 -6.29 -9.31
N ILE A 142 1.63 -6.02 -9.66
CA ILE A 142 2.25 -4.71 -9.37
C ILE A 142 1.61 -3.64 -10.27
N GLY A 143 0.94 -2.69 -9.64
CA GLY A 143 0.33 -1.53 -10.30
C GLY A 143 1.23 -0.29 -10.26
N ARG A 144 1.99 -0.13 -9.19
CA ARG A 144 2.94 0.98 -8.96
C ARG A 144 4.12 0.52 -8.12
N ILE A 145 5.20 1.27 -8.19
CA ILE A 145 6.42 1.04 -7.41
C ILE A 145 6.77 2.30 -6.62
N HIS A 146 7.07 2.11 -5.35
CA HIS A 146 7.62 3.14 -4.48
C HIS A 146 9.13 2.91 -4.38
N ILE A 147 9.91 3.85 -4.88
CA ILE A 147 11.38 3.80 -4.82
C ILE A 147 11.84 4.40 -3.50
N LYS A 148 12.46 3.56 -2.69
CA LYS A 148 12.97 3.89 -1.36
C LYS A 148 14.21 3.08 -1.09
N GLU A 149 15.14 3.64 -0.34
CA GLU A 149 16.35 2.93 0.06
C GLU A 149 16.25 2.43 1.51
N PHE A 150 16.99 1.38 1.80
CA PHE A 150 17.12 0.82 3.15
C PHE A 150 18.48 0.15 3.32
N SER A 151 19.14 0.39 4.46
CA SER A 151 20.37 -0.28 4.85
C SER A 151 20.13 -1.22 6.04
N ARG A 152 20.30 -2.52 5.83
CA ARG A 152 20.25 -3.53 6.91
C ARG A 152 21.34 -3.28 7.96
N LYS A 153 22.55 -2.90 7.52
CA LYS A 153 23.66 -2.58 8.42
C LYS A 153 23.31 -1.43 9.38
N GLU A 154 22.72 -0.37 8.87
CA GLU A 154 22.29 0.76 9.69
C GLU A 154 21.13 0.35 10.64
N ALA A 155 20.19 -0.41 10.13
CA ALA A 155 19.06 -0.93 10.90
C ALA A 155 19.51 -1.84 12.04
N ASP A 156 20.46 -2.76 11.81
CA ASP A 156 20.98 -3.70 12.79
C ASP A 156 21.78 -2.97 13.89
N SER A 157 22.48 -1.91 13.54
CA SER A 157 23.36 -1.18 14.49
C SER A 157 22.66 -0.09 15.28
N LYS A 158 21.64 0.58 14.69
CA LYS A 158 21.00 1.79 15.25
C LYS A 158 19.47 1.68 15.39
N GLY A 159 18.91 0.53 15.04
CA GLY A 159 17.47 0.29 15.02
C GLY A 159 16.83 0.51 13.65
N ARG A 160 15.67 -0.12 13.44
CA ARG A 160 14.98 -0.19 12.12
C ARG A 160 14.84 1.16 11.40
N GLY A 161 14.47 2.22 12.15
CA GLY A 161 14.28 3.55 11.55
C GLY A 161 15.53 4.12 10.91
N ALA A 162 16.72 3.80 11.42
CA ALA A 162 17.99 4.25 10.86
C ALA A 162 18.30 3.65 9.49
N GLY A 163 17.75 2.46 9.19
CA GLY A 163 17.91 1.83 7.90
C GLY A 163 17.35 2.65 6.74
N PHE A 164 16.36 3.51 6.99
CA PHE A 164 15.80 4.42 5.96
C PHE A 164 16.52 5.77 5.84
N GLY A 165 17.55 5.99 6.65
CA GLY A 165 18.31 7.24 6.65
C GLY A 165 19.43 7.32 5.62
N VAL A 166 19.53 6.38 4.71
CA VAL A 166 20.56 6.35 3.66
C VAL A 166 20.03 6.91 2.34
N SER A 167 20.93 7.47 1.52
CA SER A 167 20.57 7.98 0.19
C SER A 167 20.26 6.83 -0.76
N LEU A 168 19.50 7.11 -1.82
CA LEU A 168 19.30 6.14 -2.91
C LEU A 168 20.66 5.67 -3.46
N THR A 169 20.78 4.37 -3.68
CA THR A 169 21.99 3.66 -4.14
C THR A 169 23.09 3.47 -3.07
N GLU A 170 22.86 3.86 -1.82
CA GLU A 170 23.81 3.69 -0.72
C GLU A 170 23.40 2.59 0.28
N GLY A 171 22.26 1.93 0.05
CA GLY A 171 21.74 0.86 0.88
C GLY A 171 21.81 -0.51 0.22
N ASP A 172 20.80 -1.32 0.51
CA ASP A 172 20.72 -2.74 0.10
C ASP A 172 19.64 -2.99 -0.97
N VAL A 173 18.99 -1.95 -1.48
CA VAL A 173 18.08 -2.04 -2.64
C VAL A 173 18.93 -2.04 -3.90
N ASN A 174 18.94 -3.15 -4.62
CA ASN A 174 19.74 -3.35 -5.84
C ASN A 174 18.94 -3.12 -7.12
#